data_8baa7be912158f080e2319b15218e7e0
#
_entry.id   8baa7be912158f080e2319b15218e7e0
#
_cell.length_a   1.000
_cell.length_b   1.000
_cell.length_c   1.000
_cell.angle_alpha   90.00
_cell.angle_beta   90.00
_cell.angle_gamma   90.00
#
_symmetry.space_group_name_H-M   'P 1'
#
loop_
_entity.id
_entity.type
_entity.pdbx_description
1 polymer ?
#
loop_
_entity_poly.entity_id
_entity_poly.type
_entity_poly.pdbx_seq_one_letter_code
_entity_poly.pdbx_strand_id
1 'polypeptide(L)'
;MQTIDELKYSQSVWGFQPLKATIRKVCDVKGIFRNRNYLGLDGDGFKQRCQIVPLVRKTIRCPDCGTEIVLASPVRERYVQGLPNGKLLTFFKLSVHQCWCPHCQRSFYESFPFLSSPRARITKALEQLVLRLRAEMSINGIAGHFNISWQTVKAVEKRFLADKYRHVPLGKVRGITVDEMKVFNQGRPSRKFITIVRDAEAGDVLNVSRGKGGDALRMFSSRIRRSRAKIRYVCMDMSNAYAAWAKAAIPEAEIVYDKFHLVKAMNERLDNVRRRVARNLDEDAAKDLKGKKFVLLKNEDSLDERGAEDLERIRAISSDLNDAHMLKERLRLIYATAKDGFDAYCLLRGWCSTAEATDVPELAAMAKTIRSHIKGILGYWKLGGATNASMEGFNAKIRWLIKQAYGFRDFKYFRLKIFDLPSTDIRKRL
;
A
#
# COMPACT_ATOMS: atom_id res chain seq x y z
N MET A 1 -44.60 -6.30 -14.98
CA MET A 1 -45.23 -5.03 -14.51
C MET A 1 -44.87 -4.89 -13.04
N GLN A 2 -43.71 -4.32 -12.74
CA GLN A 2 -43.30 -4.01 -11.35
C GLN A 2 -43.76 -2.61 -11.03
N THR A 3 -44.38 -2.49 -9.89
CA THR A 3 -45.26 -1.43 -9.46
C THR A 3 -44.54 -0.16 -8.99
N ILE A 4 -45.31 0.91 -8.97
CA ILE A 4 -45.04 2.30 -8.62
C ILE A 4 -44.27 2.47 -7.27
N ASP A 5 -44.24 1.45 -6.40
CA ASP A 5 -43.63 1.52 -5.07
C ASP A 5 -42.11 1.45 -5.05
N GLU A 6 -41.44 0.80 -6.03
CA GLU A 6 -39.97 0.82 -6.15
C GLU A 6 -39.45 2.20 -6.57
N LEU A 7 -40.26 3.00 -7.23
CA LEU A 7 -39.94 4.40 -7.55
C LEU A 7 -39.93 5.32 -6.34
N LYS A 8 -40.77 5.04 -5.32
CA LYS A 8 -40.80 5.82 -4.07
C LYS A 8 -39.55 5.64 -3.24
N TYR A 9 -38.93 4.45 -3.25
CA TYR A 9 -37.67 4.19 -2.52
C TYR A 9 -36.46 4.96 -3.11
N SER A 10 -36.45 5.16 -4.42
CA SER A 10 -35.44 6.00 -5.07
C SER A 10 -35.61 7.50 -4.78
N GLN A 11 -36.81 7.95 -4.38
CA GLN A 11 -37.16 9.34 -4.16
C GLN A 11 -36.67 9.89 -2.83
N SER A 12 -36.74 9.09 -1.76
CA SER A 12 -36.31 9.50 -0.41
C SER A 12 -34.79 9.67 -0.29
N VAL A 13 -34.01 8.94 -1.14
CA VAL A 13 -32.55 8.98 -1.13
C VAL A 13 -31.98 10.17 -1.91
N TRP A 14 -32.77 10.77 -2.83
CA TRP A 14 -32.24 11.74 -3.79
C TRP A 14 -32.79 13.15 -3.67
N GLY A 15 -33.78 13.38 -2.79
CA GLY A 15 -34.45 14.69 -2.64
C GLY A 15 -35.12 15.21 -3.91
N PHE A 16 -35.46 14.33 -4.85
CA PHE A 16 -36.24 14.67 -6.05
C PHE A 16 -37.67 14.27 -5.88
N GLN A 17 -38.60 15.22 -6.01
CA GLN A 17 -39.99 14.86 -6.25
C GLN A 17 -40.13 14.15 -7.59
N PRO A 18 -40.90 13.03 -7.67
CA PRO A 18 -41.08 12.34 -8.94
C PRO A 18 -41.91 13.23 -9.86
N LEU A 19 -41.32 13.64 -10.93
CA LEU A 19 -42.09 14.04 -12.08
C LEU A 19 -42.85 12.82 -12.60
N LYS A 20 -44.17 13.01 -12.84
CA LYS A 20 -45.10 11.99 -13.37
C LYS A 20 -44.42 11.07 -14.37
N ALA A 21 -44.71 9.77 -14.25
CA ALA A 21 -44.09 8.67 -14.98
C ALA A 21 -43.76 9.02 -16.45
N THR A 22 -42.52 9.41 -16.68
CA THR A 22 -42.05 9.71 -18.02
C THR A 22 -41.58 8.40 -18.64
N ILE A 23 -42.01 8.16 -19.85
CA ILE A 23 -41.78 6.94 -20.63
C ILE A 23 -40.34 6.49 -20.54
N ARG A 24 -40.10 5.37 -19.90
CA ARG A 24 -38.79 4.73 -19.87
C ARG A 24 -38.53 4.10 -21.23
N LYS A 25 -37.57 4.58 -21.95
CA LYS A 25 -37.15 3.97 -23.21
C LYS A 25 -36.11 2.90 -22.91
N VAL A 26 -36.46 1.64 -23.16
CA VAL A 26 -35.50 0.53 -23.13
C VAL A 26 -34.89 0.37 -24.53
N CYS A 27 -33.57 0.39 -24.62
CA CYS A 27 -32.85 0.23 -25.89
C CYS A 27 -31.50 -0.45 -25.66
N ASP A 28 -30.85 -0.84 -26.75
CA ASP A 28 -29.48 -1.33 -26.71
C ASP A 28 -28.50 -0.19 -26.36
N VAL A 29 -27.47 -0.52 -25.57
CA VAL A 29 -26.43 0.44 -25.16
C VAL A 29 -25.73 1.07 -26.38
N LYS A 30 -25.55 0.33 -27.46
CA LYS A 30 -25.01 0.83 -28.75
C LYS A 30 -25.82 1.98 -29.34
N GLY A 31 -27.14 2.02 -29.14
CA GLY A 31 -28.00 3.12 -29.61
C GLY A 31 -27.71 4.46 -28.96
N ILE A 32 -27.10 4.47 -27.76
CA ILE A 32 -26.77 5.70 -27.00
C ILE A 32 -25.34 6.17 -27.25
N PHE A 33 -24.39 5.25 -27.48
CA PHE A 33 -22.96 5.54 -27.54
C PHE A 33 -22.33 5.07 -28.87
N ARG A 34 -22.86 5.57 -30.00
CA ARG A 34 -22.39 5.19 -31.35
C ARG A 34 -20.87 5.29 -31.59
N ASN A 35 -20.14 6.12 -30.84
CA ASN A 35 -18.72 6.41 -31.04
C ASN A 35 -17.80 5.85 -29.94
N ARG A 36 -18.25 4.92 -29.09
CA ARG A 36 -17.42 4.32 -28.06
C ARG A 36 -17.28 2.82 -28.28
N ASN A 37 -16.11 2.27 -27.94
CA ASN A 37 -15.81 0.82 -27.95
C ASN A 37 -16.60 0.06 -26.87
N TYR A 38 -17.89 0.31 -26.75
CA TYR A 38 -18.81 -0.53 -26.02
C TYR A 38 -19.15 -1.72 -26.91
N LEU A 39 -18.71 -2.90 -26.53
CA LEU A 39 -19.04 -4.14 -27.23
C LEU A 39 -20.56 -4.36 -27.24
N GLY A 40 -21.29 -3.74 -26.32
CA GLY A 40 -22.75 -3.85 -26.17
C GLY A 40 -23.19 -5.26 -25.77
N LEU A 41 -22.24 -6.08 -25.30
CA LEU A 41 -22.45 -7.41 -24.78
C LEU A 41 -22.16 -7.39 -23.28
N ASP A 42 -22.91 -8.16 -22.51
CA ASP A 42 -22.55 -8.47 -21.11
C ASP A 42 -21.43 -9.53 -21.06
N GLY A 43 -21.01 -9.90 -19.86
CA GLY A 43 -19.96 -10.90 -19.64
C GLY A 43 -20.28 -12.28 -20.26
N ASP A 44 -21.54 -12.56 -20.52
CA ASP A 44 -22.04 -13.83 -21.12
C ASP A 44 -22.27 -13.72 -22.62
N GLY A 45 -21.91 -12.60 -23.24
CA GLY A 45 -22.03 -12.37 -24.68
C GLY A 45 -23.42 -11.92 -25.15
N PHE A 46 -24.37 -11.68 -24.24
CA PHE A 46 -25.72 -11.20 -24.61
C PHE A 46 -25.71 -9.67 -24.82
N LYS A 47 -26.61 -9.23 -25.73
CA LYS A 47 -26.79 -7.78 -25.97
C LYS A 47 -27.20 -7.06 -24.70
N GLN A 48 -26.36 -6.13 -24.24
CA GLN A 48 -26.63 -5.37 -23.04
C GLN A 48 -27.74 -4.34 -23.28
N ARG A 49 -28.81 -4.46 -22.52
CA ARG A 49 -29.95 -3.54 -22.57
C ARG A 49 -29.81 -2.46 -21.51
N CYS A 50 -30.38 -1.29 -21.80
CA CYS A 50 -30.41 -0.18 -20.86
C CYS A 50 -31.78 0.49 -20.85
N GLN A 51 -32.07 1.16 -19.73
CA GLN A 51 -33.20 2.07 -19.63
C GLN A 51 -32.71 3.52 -19.59
N ILE A 52 -33.39 4.42 -20.29
CA ILE A 52 -33.14 5.84 -20.28
C ILE A 52 -34.23 6.52 -19.45
N VAL A 53 -33.81 7.29 -18.47
CA VAL A 53 -34.69 8.09 -17.62
C VAL A 53 -34.43 9.57 -17.91
N PRO A 54 -35.31 10.26 -18.65
CA PRO A 54 -35.16 11.69 -18.86
C PRO A 54 -35.45 12.43 -17.56
N LEU A 55 -34.59 13.38 -17.20
CA LEU A 55 -34.81 14.31 -16.09
C LEU A 55 -35.12 15.68 -16.68
N VAL A 56 -36.40 16.05 -16.60
CA VAL A 56 -36.87 17.35 -17.12
C VAL A 56 -37.25 18.21 -15.92
N ARG A 57 -36.79 19.46 -15.93
CA ARG A 57 -37.14 20.50 -14.97
C ARG A 57 -37.67 21.70 -15.75
N LYS A 58 -38.55 22.45 -15.13
CA LYS A 58 -39.05 23.74 -15.69
C LYS A 58 -38.39 24.93 -15.02
N THR A 59 -38.07 24.80 -13.75
CA THR A 59 -37.46 25.86 -12.95
C THR A 59 -36.29 25.33 -12.13
N ILE A 60 -35.37 26.21 -11.76
CA ILE A 60 -34.31 25.95 -10.78
C ILE A 60 -34.20 27.16 -9.84
N ARG A 61 -33.54 26.96 -8.70
CA ARG A 61 -33.23 28.06 -7.78
C ARG A 61 -31.77 28.50 -7.96
N CYS A 62 -31.56 29.82 -7.92
CA CYS A 62 -30.20 30.39 -7.92
C CYS A 62 -29.43 29.86 -6.71
N PRO A 63 -28.20 29.37 -6.87
CA PRO A 63 -27.40 28.83 -5.76
C PRO A 63 -26.99 29.90 -4.74
N ASP A 64 -26.93 31.18 -5.15
CA ASP A 64 -26.44 32.27 -4.30
C ASP A 64 -27.59 32.95 -3.52
N CYS A 65 -28.76 33.22 -4.16
CA CYS A 65 -29.86 33.98 -3.53
C CYS A 65 -31.20 33.23 -3.43
N GLY A 66 -31.29 32.00 -3.98
CA GLY A 66 -32.50 31.20 -3.95
C GLY A 66 -33.62 31.63 -4.92
N THR A 67 -33.47 32.71 -5.67
CA THR A 67 -34.45 33.17 -6.66
C THR A 67 -34.79 32.05 -7.65
N GLU A 68 -36.08 31.84 -7.89
CA GLU A 68 -36.54 30.85 -8.86
C GLU A 68 -36.38 31.38 -10.29
N ILE A 69 -35.80 30.54 -11.16
CA ILE A 69 -35.46 30.87 -12.53
C ILE A 69 -36.13 29.84 -13.44
N VAL A 70 -36.88 30.33 -14.43
CA VAL A 70 -37.44 29.49 -15.50
C VAL A 70 -36.34 29.10 -16.48
N LEU A 71 -36.28 27.81 -16.79
CA LEU A 71 -35.27 27.28 -17.69
C LEU A 71 -35.64 27.53 -19.14
N ALA A 72 -34.73 28.08 -19.88
CA ALA A 72 -34.79 28.21 -21.33
C ALA A 72 -34.36 26.90 -22.04
N SER A 73 -34.08 26.95 -23.32
CA SER A 73 -33.56 25.79 -24.07
C SER A 73 -32.24 25.32 -23.50
N PRO A 74 -32.01 24.00 -23.41
CA PRO A 74 -30.77 23.47 -22.88
C PRO A 74 -29.60 23.76 -23.80
N VAL A 75 -28.45 24.09 -23.19
CA VAL A 75 -27.18 24.30 -23.93
C VAL A 75 -26.63 22.96 -24.44
N ARG A 76 -26.85 21.89 -23.69
CA ARG A 76 -26.43 20.55 -24.07
C ARG A 76 -27.23 19.46 -23.36
N GLU A 77 -27.29 18.31 -23.99
CA GLU A 77 -27.78 17.07 -23.38
C GLU A 77 -26.62 16.12 -23.09
N ARG A 78 -26.78 15.34 -22.02
CA ARG A 78 -25.79 14.31 -21.66
C ARG A 78 -26.43 13.13 -20.95
N TYR A 79 -25.77 11.98 -21.03
CA TYR A 79 -26.15 10.78 -20.31
C TYR A 79 -25.23 10.53 -19.12
N VAL A 80 -25.81 10.21 -17.98
CA VAL A 80 -25.10 9.87 -16.75
C VAL A 80 -25.60 8.51 -16.27
N GLN A 81 -24.69 7.57 -16.03
CA GLN A 81 -25.06 6.25 -15.57
C GLN A 81 -25.36 6.24 -14.08
N GLY A 82 -26.49 5.66 -13.71
CA GLY A 82 -26.93 5.40 -12.35
C GLY A 82 -26.72 3.95 -11.93
N LEU A 83 -27.33 3.59 -10.79
CA LEU A 83 -27.38 2.19 -10.36
C LEU A 83 -28.14 1.33 -11.40
N PRO A 84 -27.70 0.11 -11.66
CA PRO A 84 -28.43 -0.81 -12.53
C PRO A 84 -29.78 -1.17 -11.89
N ASN A 85 -30.77 -1.47 -12.73
CA ASN A 85 -32.05 -2.02 -12.32
C ASN A 85 -32.15 -3.46 -12.83
N GLY A 86 -31.87 -4.42 -11.97
CA GLY A 86 -31.68 -5.80 -12.35
C GLY A 86 -30.58 -5.94 -13.43
N LYS A 87 -30.91 -6.55 -14.56
CA LYS A 87 -29.98 -6.71 -15.70
C LYS A 87 -29.90 -5.45 -16.61
N LEU A 88 -30.67 -4.39 -16.33
CA LEU A 88 -30.69 -3.18 -17.15
C LEU A 88 -29.73 -2.12 -16.59
N LEU A 89 -28.83 -1.62 -17.42
CA LEU A 89 -28.07 -0.40 -17.08
C LEU A 89 -29.02 0.79 -17.11
N THR A 90 -28.91 1.68 -16.12
CA THR A 90 -29.73 2.89 -16.04
C THR A 90 -28.92 4.11 -16.46
N PHE A 91 -29.45 4.89 -17.41
CA PHE A 91 -28.89 6.15 -17.82
C PHE A 91 -29.90 7.28 -17.61
N PHE A 92 -29.48 8.31 -16.89
CA PHE A 92 -30.22 9.56 -16.78
C PHE A 92 -29.86 10.46 -17.95
N LYS A 93 -30.86 10.86 -18.75
CA LYS A 93 -30.70 11.89 -19.78
C LYS A 93 -30.88 13.25 -19.10
N LEU A 94 -29.82 14.02 -19.03
CA LEU A 94 -29.78 15.35 -18.39
C LEU A 94 -29.75 16.43 -19.47
N SER A 95 -30.67 17.40 -19.34
CA SER A 95 -30.59 18.66 -20.07
C SER A 95 -29.84 19.66 -19.20
N VAL A 96 -28.71 20.19 -19.66
CA VAL A 96 -27.88 21.15 -18.91
C VAL A 96 -28.18 22.55 -19.42
N HIS A 97 -28.58 23.45 -18.54
CA HIS A 97 -28.94 24.82 -18.85
C HIS A 97 -27.86 25.78 -18.34
N GLN A 98 -27.64 26.84 -19.10
CA GLN A 98 -26.98 28.04 -18.64
C GLN A 98 -28.06 29.02 -18.19
N CYS A 99 -27.99 29.47 -16.96
CA CYS A 99 -28.99 30.28 -16.33
C CYS A 99 -28.43 31.67 -16.01
N TRP A 100 -29.31 32.67 -16.06
CA TRP A 100 -28.99 34.01 -15.63
C TRP A 100 -29.89 34.35 -14.43
N CYS A 101 -29.31 34.80 -13.32
CA CYS A 101 -30.05 35.26 -12.18
C CYS A 101 -30.23 36.78 -12.24
N PRO A 102 -31.49 37.28 -12.35
CA PRO A 102 -31.71 38.71 -12.44
C PRO A 102 -31.43 39.45 -11.13
N HIS A 103 -31.55 38.77 -9.99
CA HIS A 103 -31.26 39.35 -8.69
C HIS A 103 -29.74 39.47 -8.43
N CYS A 104 -28.98 38.41 -8.68
CA CYS A 104 -27.51 38.40 -8.48
C CYS A 104 -26.75 38.96 -9.67
N GLN A 105 -27.41 39.20 -10.81
CA GLN A 105 -26.78 39.61 -12.08
C GLN A 105 -25.60 38.72 -12.51
N ARG A 106 -25.76 37.40 -12.35
CA ARG A 106 -24.71 36.43 -12.63
C ARG A 106 -25.23 35.23 -13.42
N SER A 107 -24.40 34.76 -14.34
CA SER A 107 -24.63 33.51 -15.05
C SER A 107 -24.04 32.32 -14.29
N PHE A 108 -24.73 31.19 -14.33
CA PHE A 108 -24.26 29.93 -13.80
C PHE A 108 -24.78 28.75 -14.62
N TYR A 109 -24.15 27.59 -14.48
CA TYR A 109 -24.64 26.35 -15.09
C TYR A 109 -25.45 25.55 -14.09
N GLU A 110 -26.51 24.89 -14.57
CA GLU A 110 -27.32 24.00 -13.77
C GLU A 110 -26.44 22.92 -13.13
N SER A 111 -26.59 22.71 -11.82
CA SER A 111 -25.92 21.68 -11.05
C SER A 111 -26.89 20.56 -10.67
N PHE A 112 -26.39 19.36 -10.57
CA PHE A 112 -27.16 18.17 -10.20
C PHE A 112 -26.63 17.61 -8.87
N PRO A 113 -27.38 17.69 -7.75
CA PRO A 113 -26.92 17.26 -6.41
C PRO A 113 -26.49 15.80 -6.34
N PHE A 114 -27.02 14.94 -7.20
CA PHE A 114 -26.68 13.52 -7.29
C PHE A 114 -25.39 13.24 -8.06
N LEU A 115 -24.72 14.26 -8.59
CA LEU A 115 -23.42 14.16 -9.23
C LEU A 115 -22.33 14.66 -8.29
N SER A 116 -21.18 14.02 -8.31
CA SER A 116 -19.99 14.40 -7.52
C SER A 116 -19.25 15.61 -8.10
N SER A 117 -19.48 15.90 -9.39
CA SER A 117 -18.96 17.07 -10.09
C SER A 117 -19.78 17.33 -11.35
N PRO A 118 -19.73 18.54 -11.92
CA PRO A 118 -20.46 18.88 -13.14
C PRO A 118 -20.07 17.99 -14.34
N ARG A 119 -18.89 17.37 -14.30
CA ARG A 119 -18.38 16.48 -15.36
C ARG A 119 -18.50 14.99 -15.02
N ALA A 120 -19.08 14.63 -13.86
CA ALA A 120 -19.25 13.26 -13.46
C ALA A 120 -20.04 12.45 -14.49
N ARG A 121 -19.57 11.26 -14.84
CA ARG A 121 -20.21 10.35 -15.82
C ARG A 121 -21.10 9.32 -15.17
N ILE A 122 -21.01 9.18 -13.87
CA ILE A 122 -21.82 8.28 -13.05
C ILE A 122 -22.38 9.06 -11.86
N THR A 123 -23.48 8.56 -11.30
CA THR A 123 -24.12 9.18 -10.13
C THR A 123 -23.33 8.89 -8.86
N LYS A 124 -23.51 9.70 -7.82
CA LYS A 124 -22.94 9.45 -6.47
C LYS A 124 -23.29 8.06 -5.94
N ALA A 125 -24.50 7.57 -6.20
CA ALA A 125 -24.90 6.23 -5.76
C ALA A 125 -24.07 5.13 -6.44
N LEU A 126 -23.85 5.23 -7.75
CA LEU A 126 -23.00 4.27 -8.43
C LEU A 126 -21.53 4.42 -7.98
N GLU A 127 -21.06 5.66 -7.70
CA GLU A 127 -19.74 5.85 -7.10
C GLU A 127 -19.61 5.16 -5.74
N GLN A 128 -20.63 5.24 -4.89
CA GLN A 128 -20.63 4.56 -3.58
C GLN A 128 -20.62 3.04 -3.73
N LEU A 129 -21.38 2.49 -4.69
CA LEU A 129 -21.36 1.05 -4.98
C LEU A 129 -19.99 0.60 -5.50
N VAL A 130 -19.37 1.35 -6.42
CA VAL A 130 -18.00 1.13 -6.88
C VAL A 130 -17.03 1.11 -5.70
N LEU A 131 -17.17 2.04 -4.74
CA LEU A 131 -16.31 2.11 -3.56
C LEU A 131 -16.53 0.94 -2.58
N ARG A 132 -17.73 0.39 -2.49
CA ARG A 132 -17.97 -0.83 -1.70
C ARG A 132 -17.32 -2.06 -2.33
N LEU A 133 -17.44 -2.21 -3.65
CA LEU A 133 -16.93 -3.36 -4.37
C LEU A 133 -15.40 -3.37 -4.55
N ARG A 134 -14.72 -2.22 -4.37
CA ARG A 134 -13.27 -2.10 -4.57
C ARG A 134 -12.42 -3.01 -3.66
N ALA A 135 -12.99 -3.50 -2.58
CA ALA A 135 -12.30 -4.41 -1.66
C ALA A 135 -12.33 -5.86 -2.16
N GLU A 136 -13.34 -6.20 -2.94
CA GLU A 136 -13.64 -7.56 -3.39
C GLU A 136 -13.25 -7.78 -4.87
N MET A 137 -13.28 -6.71 -5.67
CA MET A 137 -13.10 -6.78 -7.11
C MET A 137 -11.96 -5.90 -7.60
N SER A 138 -11.30 -6.33 -8.68
CA SER A 138 -10.34 -5.50 -9.41
C SER A 138 -11.03 -4.31 -10.10
N ILE A 139 -10.26 -3.26 -10.42
CA ILE A 139 -10.78 -2.12 -11.21
C ILE A 139 -11.42 -2.57 -12.52
N ASN A 140 -10.78 -3.52 -13.23
CA ASN A 140 -11.31 -4.06 -14.47
C ASN A 140 -12.56 -4.90 -14.25
N GLY A 141 -12.63 -5.67 -13.16
CA GLY A 141 -13.83 -6.41 -12.78
C GLY A 141 -15.02 -5.49 -12.55
N ILE A 142 -14.84 -4.42 -11.76
CA ILE A 142 -15.87 -3.40 -11.53
C ILE A 142 -16.25 -2.69 -12.84
N ALA A 143 -15.26 -2.32 -13.65
CA ALA A 143 -15.48 -1.67 -14.93
C ALA A 143 -16.31 -2.52 -15.88
N GLY A 144 -15.99 -3.82 -15.98
CA GLY A 144 -16.76 -4.78 -16.77
C GLY A 144 -18.16 -5.01 -16.24
N HIS A 145 -18.30 -5.17 -14.91
CA HIS A 145 -19.61 -5.42 -14.26
C HIS A 145 -20.63 -4.29 -14.52
N PHE A 146 -20.19 -3.04 -14.45
CA PHE A 146 -21.05 -1.87 -14.69
C PHE A 146 -20.96 -1.29 -16.09
N ASN A 147 -20.16 -1.87 -16.97
CA ASN A 147 -19.89 -1.34 -18.31
C ASN A 147 -19.47 0.15 -18.29
N ILE A 148 -18.56 0.49 -17.38
CA ILE A 148 -17.92 1.81 -17.26
C ILE A 148 -16.43 1.71 -17.54
N SER A 149 -15.81 2.82 -17.93
CA SER A 149 -14.37 2.79 -18.18
C SER A 149 -13.58 2.57 -16.88
N TRP A 150 -12.51 1.77 -16.94
CA TRP A 150 -11.62 1.57 -15.82
C TRP A 150 -11.00 2.89 -15.29
N GLN A 151 -10.84 3.88 -16.18
CA GLN A 151 -10.40 5.22 -15.78
C GLN A 151 -11.42 5.90 -14.86
N THR A 152 -12.72 5.69 -15.09
CA THR A 152 -13.79 6.23 -14.23
C THR A 152 -13.73 5.57 -12.85
N VAL A 153 -13.63 4.24 -12.79
CA VAL A 153 -13.47 3.50 -11.53
C VAL A 153 -12.25 3.99 -10.75
N LYS A 154 -11.09 4.06 -11.43
CA LYS A 154 -9.85 4.56 -10.84
C LYS A 154 -9.98 6.00 -10.33
N ALA A 155 -10.64 6.87 -11.08
CA ALA A 155 -10.83 8.28 -10.69
C ALA A 155 -11.70 8.42 -9.43
N VAL A 156 -12.77 7.63 -9.34
CA VAL A 156 -13.64 7.56 -8.15
C VAL A 156 -12.85 7.09 -6.93
N GLU A 157 -12.16 5.96 -7.04
CA GLU A 157 -11.35 5.42 -5.94
C GLU A 157 -10.23 6.39 -5.54
N LYS A 158 -9.49 6.93 -6.51
CA LYS A 158 -8.41 7.88 -6.24
C LYS A 158 -8.87 9.13 -5.51
N ARG A 159 -10.04 9.67 -5.86
CA ARG A 159 -10.64 10.83 -5.19
C ARG A 159 -11.02 10.48 -3.75
N PHE A 160 -11.72 9.36 -3.55
CA PHE A 160 -12.09 8.88 -2.22
C PHE A 160 -10.87 8.67 -1.32
N LEU A 161 -9.85 7.97 -1.81
CA LEU A 161 -8.63 7.71 -1.04
C LEU A 161 -7.85 9.01 -0.75
N ALA A 162 -7.83 9.96 -1.70
CA ALA A 162 -7.18 11.24 -1.50
C ALA A 162 -7.86 12.07 -0.41
N ASP A 163 -9.17 11.97 -0.28
CA ASP A 163 -9.93 12.63 0.78
C ASP A 163 -9.75 11.89 2.12
N LYS A 164 -9.89 10.57 2.14
CA LYS A 164 -9.70 9.71 3.32
C LYS A 164 -8.32 9.91 3.96
N TYR A 165 -7.26 9.99 3.15
CA TYR A 165 -5.87 10.12 3.61
C TYR A 165 -5.29 11.53 3.45
N ARG A 166 -6.15 12.55 3.38
CA ARG A 166 -5.74 13.96 3.32
C ARG A 166 -4.93 14.35 4.55
N HIS A 167 -5.38 13.91 5.72
CA HIS A 167 -4.76 14.15 7.01
C HIS A 167 -4.57 12.82 7.76
N VAL A 168 -3.33 12.37 7.84
CA VAL A 168 -2.96 11.20 8.67
C VAL A 168 -2.40 11.76 9.98
N PRO A 169 -3.10 11.62 11.12
CA PRO A 169 -2.68 12.22 12.39
C PRO A 169 -1.40 11.55 12.93
N LEU A 170 -0.51 12.33 13.54
CA LEU A 170 0.71 11.84 14.19
C LEU A 170 0.67 11.97 15.72
N GLY A 171 -0.33 12.65 16.29
CA GLY A 171 -0.33 13.03 17.71
C GLY A 171 -0.29 11.89 18.71
N LYS A 172 -0.76 10.68 18.33
CA LYS A 172 -0.76 9.48 19.18
C LYS A 172 0.40 8.53 18.90
N VAL A 173 1.18 8.79 17.86
CA VAL A 173 2.28 7.90 17.43
C VAL A 173 3.43 8.00 18.41
N ARG A 174 3.82 6.87 19.01
CA ARG A 174 4.94 6.76 19.94
C ARG A 174 6.18 6.13 19.33
N GLY A 175 5.98 5.20 18.41
CA GLY A 175 7.03 4.52 17.69
C GLY A 175 6.75 4.47 16.20
N ILE A 176 7.80 4.55 15.40
CA ILE A 176 7.67 4.40 13.96
C ILE A 176 8.62 3.33 13.43
N THR A 177 8.19 2.67 12.36
CA THR A 177 9.06 1.79 11.57
C THR A 177 9.35 2.44 10.24
N VAL A 178 10.60 2.38 9.79
CA VAL A 178 11.06 2.91 8.51
C VAL A 178 11.72 1.81 7.71
N ASP A 179 11.28 1.63 6.47
CA ASP A 179 11.88 0.65 5.58
C ASP A 179 11.85 1.14 4.13
N GLU A 180 12.68 0.54 3.29
CA GLU A 180 12.71 0.80 1.86
C GLU A 180 12.45 -0.46 1.05
N MET A 181 11.75 -0.30 -0.07
CA MET A 181 11.60 -1.40 -1.01
C MET A 181 11.76 -0.96 -2.45
N LYS A 182 12.36 -1.83 -3.26
CA LYS A 182 12.41 -1.67 -4.70
C LYS A 182 11.07 -2.04 -5.32
N VAL A 183 10.45 -1.10 -6.01
CA VAL A 183 9.09 -1.27 -6.60
C VAL A 183 9.07 -1.10 -8.11
N PHE A 184 10.07 -0.45 -8.69
CA PHE A 184 10.15 -0.21 -10.13
C PHE A 184 11.47 -0.73 -10.69
N ASN A 185 11.43 -1.34 -11.87
CA ASN A 185 12.62 -1.86 -12.55
C ASN A 185 13.30 -0.81 -13.43
N GLN A 186 12.55 0.18 -13.93
CA GLN A 186 13.03 1.21 -14.86
C GLN A 186 13.20 2.56 -14.18
N GLY A 187 14.05 3.41 -14.74
CA GLY A 187 14.31 4.77 -14.27
C GLY A 187 15.59 4.92 -13.45
N ARG A 188 15.88 6.15 -13.01
CA ARG A 188 17.04 6.46 -12.15
C ARG A 188 16.97 5.69 -10.83
N PRO A 189 18.11 5.32 -10.19
CA PRO A 189 18.11 4.57 -8.93
C PRO A 189 17.17 5.14 -7.86
N SER A 190 17.15 6.46 -7.69
CA SER A 190 16.27 7.16 -6.74
C SER A 190 14.76 6.96 -7.01
N ARG A 191 14.38 6.62 -8.25
CA ARG A 191 12.98 6.38 -8.63
C ARG A 191 12.56 4.91 -8.57
N LYS A 192 13.53 3.99 -8.37
CA LYS A 192 13.25 2.55 -8.28
C LYS A 192 12.74 2.14 -6.92
N PHE A 193 12.99 2.95 -5.89
CA PHE A 193 12.64 2.65 -4.51
C PHE A 193 11.51 3.53 -3.99
N ILE A 194 10.84 3.03 -2.98
CA ILE A 194 9.97 3.80 -2.09
C ILE A 194 10.46 3.63 -0.65
N THR A 195 10.32 4.68 0.14
CA THR A 195 10.51 4.65 1.59
C THR A 195 9.15 4.72 2.25
N ILE A 196 8.89 3.82 3.18
CA ILE A 196 7.64 3.67 3.88
C ILE A 196 7.88 3.94 5.36
N VAL A 197 6.99 4.71 5.97
CA VAL A 197 6.95 4.91 7.42
C VAL A 197 5.61 4.44 7.93
N ARG A 198 5.63 3.59 8.96
CA ARG A 198 4.43 3.09 9.62
C ARG A 198 4.46 3.39 11.11
N ASP A 199 3.31 3.45 11.73
CA ASP A 199 3.16 3.35 13.16
C ASP A 199 3.60 1.94 13.61
N ALA A 200 4.53 1.88 14.56
CA ALA A 200 5.09 0.61 15.03
C ALA A 200 4.07 -0.21 15.83
N GLU A 201 3.12 0.45 16.49
CA GLU A 201 2.11 -0.17 17.35
C GLU A 201 0.81 -0.45 16.57
N ALA A 202 0.23 0.58 15.94
CA ALA A 202 -1.03 0.45 15.21
C ALA A 202 -0.87 -0.21 13.83
N GLY A 203 0.32 -0.17 13.24
CA GLY A 203 0.60 -0.68 11.90
C GLY A 203 0.06 0.19 10.77
N ASP A 204 -0.43 1.38 11.07
CA ASP A 204 -0.93 2.32 10.07
C ASP A 204 0.19 2.95 9.26
N VAL A 205 -0.09 3.24 7.99
CA VAL A 205 0.88 3.91 7.12
C VAL A 205 0.88 5.41 7.41
N LEU A 206 2.01 5.93 7.81
CA LEU A 206 2.18 7.35 8.13
C LEU A 206 2.75 8.14 6.96
N ASN A 207 3.65 7.54 6.19
CA ASN A 207 4.25 8.17 5.01
C ASN A 207 4.66 7.15 3.96
N VAL A 208 4.57 7.54 2.69
CA VAL A 208 5.14 6.82 1.55
C VAL A 208 5.77 7.85 0.62
N SER A 209 7.06 7.73 0.39
CA SER A 209 7.84 8.64 -0.45
C SER A 209 8.57 7.89 -1.56
N ARG A 210 8.81 8.54 -2.69
CA ARG A 210 9.74 8.03 -3.71
C ARG A 210 11.17 8.21 -3.25
N GLY A 211 12.00 7.24 -3.58
CA GLY A 211 13.42 7.28 -3.27
C GLY A 211 13.78 6.46 -2.05
N LYS A 212 15.02 6.61 -1.62
CA LYS A 212 15.61 5.98 -0.47
C LYS A 212 16.46 6.96 0.34
N GLY A 213 16.73 6.62 1.59
CA GLY A 213 17.53 7.44 2.49
C GLY A 213 16.79 8.65 3.06
N GLY A 214 17.53 9.52 3.75
CA GLY A 214 16.98 10.67 4.46
C GLY A 214 16.23 11.68 3.59
N ASP A 215 16.66 11.88 2.35
CA ASP A 215 16.00 12.81 1.40
C ASP A 215 14.57 12.40 1.10
N ALA A 216 14.28 11.10 1.01
CA ALA A 216 12.93 10.61 0.82
C ALA A 216 12.00 10.97 1.99
N LEU A 217 12.56 11.24 3.17
CA LEU A 217 11.83 11.54 4.40
C LEU A 217 11.72 13.04 4.71
N ARG A 218 12.30 13.93 3.90
CA ARG A 218 12.31 15.37 4.13
C ARG A 218 10.91 15.97 4.38
N MET A 219 9.92 15.58 3.58
CA MET A 219 8.53 16.04 3.75
C MET A 219 7.91 15.48 5.03
N PHE A 220 8.25 14.26 5.40
CA PHE A 220 7.79 13.64 6.64
C PHE A 220 8.38 14.35 7.86
N SER A 221 9.68 14.71 7.86
CA SER A 221 10.33 15.50 8.91
C SER A 221 9.62 16.84 9.13
N SER A 222 9.27 17.55 8.06
CA SER A 222 8.51 18.80 8.15
C SER A 222 7.13 18.60 8.78
N ARG A 223 6.51 17.44 8.52
CA ARG A 223 5.22 17.09 9.11
C ARG A 223 5.33 16.71 10.58
N ILE A 224 6.37 15.98 10.99
CA ILE A 224 6.67 15.70 12.41
C ILE A 224 6.81 17.01 13.19
N ARG A 225 7.65 17.93 12.74
CA ARG A 225 7.87 19.23 13.40
C ARG A 225 6.58 20.01 13.58
N ARG A 226 5.70 20.06 12.55
CA ARG A 226 4.43 20.78 12.63
C ARG A 226 3.40 20.10 13.53
N SER A 227 3.42 18.77 13.61
CA SER A 227 2.45 18.00 14.39
C SER A 227 2.77 17.97 15.89
N ARG A 228 3.98 18.35 16.31
CA ARG A 228 4.50 18.22 17.68
C ARG A 228 4.37 16.78 18.22
N ALA A 229 4.44 15.77 17.33
CA ALA A 229 4.38 14.36 17.71
C ALA A 229 5.56 13.98 18.60
N LYS A 230 5.28 13.25 19.70
CA LYS A 230 6.29 12.77 20.66
C LYS A 230 6.69 11.34 20.31
N ILE A 231 7.45 11.18 19.23
CA ILE A 231 7.96 9.88 18.80
C ILE A 231 9.12 9.50 19.71
N ARG A 232 9.02 8.35 20.40
CA ARG A 232 9.99 7.86 21.39
C ARG A 232 11.05 6.95 20.79
N TYR A 233 10.72 6.21 19.72
CA TYR A 233 11.64 5.28 19.07
C TYR A 233 11.38 5.15 17.57
N VAL A 234 12.44 4.78 16.85
CA VAL A 234 12.43 4.54 15.42
C VAL A 234 13.06 3.18 15.13
N CYS A 235 12.27 2.21 14.65
CA CYS A 235 12.78 0.94 14.15
C CYS A 235 13.16 1.07 12.67
N MET A 236 14.38 0.66 12.33
CA MET A 236 14.89 0.76 10.95
C MET A 236 15.97 -0.30 10.67
N ASP A 237 16.41 -0.39 9.42
CA ASP A 237 17.62 -1.12 9.07
C ASP A 237 18.89 -0.40 9.60
N MET A 238 20.05 -1.06 9.53
CA MET A 238 21.33 -0.49 9.96
C MET A 238 21.91 0.50 8.94
N SER A 239 21.05 1.27 8.27
CA SER A 239 21.46 2.28 7.29
C SER A 239 21.93 3.55 7.96
N ASN A 240 23.17 3.98 7.67
CA ASN A 240 23.71 5.24 8.15
C ASN A 240 22.86 6.45 7.72
N ALA A 241 22.25 6.40 6.53
CA ALA A 241 21.43 7.48 5.99
C ALA A 241 20.14 7.67 6.81
N TYR A 242 19.48 6.57 7.21
CA TYR A 242 18.29 6.63 8.07
C TYR A 242 18.66 6.98 9.51
N ALA A 243 19.79 6.49 10.03
CA ALA A 243 20.25 6.84 11.35
C ALA A 243 20.58 8.34 11.46
N ALA A 244 21.25 8.92 10.46
CA ALA A 244 21.51 10.36 10.39
C ALA A 244 20.20 11.17 10.29
N TRP A 245 19.25 10.70 9.47
CA TRP A 245 17.93 11.30 9.37
C TRP A 245 17.19 11.29 10.72
N ALA A 246 17.15 10.17 11.41
CA ALA A 246 16.46 10.04 12.69
C ALA A 246 17.04 10.98 13.74
N LYS A 247 18.36 11.05 13.86
CA LYS A 247 19.06 11.98 14.77
C LYS A 247 18.74 13.45 14.47
N ALA A 248 18.62 13.81 13.19
CA ALA A 248 18.32 15.19 12.79
C ALA A 248 16.83 15.55 12.91
N ALA A 249 15.94 14.62 12.61
CA ALA A 249 14.50 14.88 12.55
C ALA A 249 13.77 14.61 13.87
N ILE A 250 14.28 13.68 14.69
CA ILE A 250 13.66 13.18 15.92
C ILE A 250 14.77 12.88 16.95
N PRO A 251 15.52 13.88 17.42
CA PRO A 251 16.71 13.69 18.26
C PRO A 251 16.42 12.97 19.58
N GLU A 252 15.21 13.13 20.11
CA GLU A 252 14.73 12.47 21.35
C GLU A 252 14.37 10.99 21.18
N ALA A 253 14.28 10.50 19.92
CA ALA A 253 13.85 9.14 19.68
C ALA A 253 15.03 8.16 19.78
N GLU A 254 14.81 7.03 20.46
CA GLU A 254 15.76 5.93 20.46
C GLU A 254 15.76 5.20 19.12
N ILE A 255 16.94 4.99 18.54
CA ILE A 255 17.09 4.21 17.31
C ILE A 255 17.15 2.74 17.67
N VAL A 256 16.31 1.94 17.05
CA VAL A 256 16.27 0.48 17.18
C VAL A 256 16.58 -0.15 15.83
N TYR A 257 17.62 -0.97 15.78
CA TYR A 257 17.90 -1.73 14.57
C TYR A 257 17.16 -3.06 14.57
N ASP A 258 16.56 -3.35 13.41
CA ASP A 258 15.76 -4.54 13.24
C ASP A 258 16.62 -5.81 13.30
N LYS A 259 16.22 -6.74 14.21
CA LYS A 259 16.81 -8.08 14.35
C LYS A 259 16.92 -8.81 13.01
N PHE A 260 15.89 -8.72 12.16
CA PHE A 260 15.87 -9.39 10.86
C PHE A 260 17.05 -8.96 9.97
N HIS A 261 17.36 -7.65 9.95
CA HIS A 261 18.47 -7.12 9.15
C HIS A 261 19.84 -7.57 9.70
N LEU A 262 19.99 -7.71 11.01
CA LEU A 262 21.20 -8.23 11.62
C LEU A 262 21.41 -9.71 11.27
N VAL A 263 20.36 -10.53 11.41
CA VAL A 263 20.40 -11.96 11.04
C VAL A 263 20.65 -12.12 9.54
N LYS A 264 20.02 -11.30 8.70
CA LYS A 264 20.27 -11.29 7.25
C LYS A 264 21.74 -10.96 6.93
N ALA A 265 22.30 -9.94 7.58
CA ALA A 265 23.71 -9.58 7.41
C ALA A 265 24.63 -10.75 7.80
N MET A 266 24.35 -11.45 8.90
CA MET A 266 25.10 -12.64 9.30
C MET A 266 25.00 -13.77 8.27
N ASN A 267 23.79 -14.03 7.77
CA ASN A 267 23.58 -15.04 6.72
C ASN A 267 24.33 -14.69 5.41
N GLU A 268 24.42 -13.42 5.05
CA GLU A 268 25.20 -12.95 3.90
C GLU A 268 26.71 -13.18 4.13
N ARG A 269 27.21 -12.95 5.36
CA ARG A 269 28.61 -13.25 5.72
C ARG A 269 28.90 -14.74 5.63
N LEU A 270 28.05 -15.60 6.19
CA LEU A 270 28.16 -17.04 6.11
C LEU A 270 28.18 -17.54 4.63
N ASP A 271 27.30 -17.02 3.77
CA ASP A 271 27.30 -17.37 2.35
C ASP A 271 28.59 -16.89 1.63
N ASN A 272 29.18 -15.78 2.07
CA ASN A 272 30.46 -15.31 1.55
C ASN A 272 31.61 -16.24 1.97
N VAL A 273 31.65 -16.69 3.23
CA VAL A 273 32.62 -17.72 3.70
C VAL A 273 32.47 -18.98 2.84
N ARG A 274 31.22 -19.48 2.66
CA ARG A 274 30.94 -20.65 1.82
C ARG A 274 31.51 -20.50 0.41
N ARG A 275 31.31 -19.35 -0.21
CA ARG A 275 31.81 -19.06 -1.58
C ARG A 275 33.32 -18.95 -1.61
N ARG A 276 33.94 -18.38 -0.58
CA ARG A 276 35.41 -18.30 -0.48
C ARG A 276 36.01 -19.68 -0.31
N VAL A 277 35.51 -20.48 0.60
CA VAL A 277 35.98 -21.88 0.82
C VAL A 277 35.81 -22.70 -0.46
N ALA A 278 34.62 -22.66 -1.09
CA ALA A 278 34.36 -23.43 -2.32
C ALA A 278 35.31 -23.10 -3.49
N ARG A 279 35.93 -21.92 -3.53
CA ARG A 279 36.90 -21.56 -4.57
C ARG A 279 38.29 -22.17 -4.33
N ASN A 280 38.58 -22.52 -3.08
CA ASN A 280 39.87 -23.03 -2.65
C ASN A 280 39.89 -24.57 -2.50
N LEU A 281 38.76 -25.23 -2.75
CA LEU A 281 38.63 -26.69 -2.70
C LEU A 281 38.85 -27.29 -4.09
N ASP A 282 39.23 -28.59 -4.11
CA ASP A 282 39.20 -29.39 -5.33
C ASP A 282 37.76 -29.58 -5.85
N GLU A 283 37.63 -30.09 -7.10
CA GLU A 283 36.30 -30.21 -7.74
C GLU A 283 35.32 -31.11 -6.97
N ASP A 284 35.83 -32.18 -6.32
CA ASP A 284 34.96 -33.14 -5.62
C ASP A 284 34.48 -32.60 -4.30
N ALA A 285 35.32 -32.01 -3.49
CA ALA A 285 34.93 -31.35 -2.26
C ALA A 285 34.04 -30.10 -2.51
N ALA A 286 34.25 -29.37 -3.60
CA ALA A 286 33.42 -28.25 -4.00
C ALA A 286 32.01 -28.70 -4.42
N LYS A 287 31.82 -29.91 -4.93
CA LYS A 287 30.49 -30.50 -5.24
C LYS A 287 29.64 -30.66 -3.98
N ASP A 288 30.27 -31.03 -2.86
CA ASP A 288 29.55 -31.17 -1.56
C ASP A 288 28.99 -29.86 -1.05
N LEU A 289 29.58 -28.72 -1.38
CA LEU A 289 29.07 -27.38 -1.05
C LEU A 289 28.06 -26.85 -2.05
N LYS A 290 28.01 -27.45 -3.26
CA LYS A 290 27.09 -27.00 -4.32
C LYS A 290 25.64 -27.30 -3.96
N GLY A 291 24.79 -26.30 -4.03
CA GLY A 291 23.36 -26.47 -3.70
C GLY A 291 23.03 -26.46 -2.20
N LYS A 292 24.02 -26.55 -1.31
CA LYS A 292 23.83 -26.67 0.14
C LYS A 292 23.73 -25.32 0.89
N LYS A 293 23.61 -24.22 0.16
CA LYS A 293 23.43 -22.89 0.77
C LYS A 293 22.32 -22.85 1.81
N PHE A 294 21.18 -23.43 1.51
CA PHE A 294 20.01 -23.36 2.41
C PHE A 294 20.15 -24.24 3.66
N VAL A 295 20.95 -25.29 3.64
CA VAL A 295 21.31 -26.08 4.82
C VAL A 295 22.07 -25.21 5.81
N LEU A 296 23.06 -24.45 5.37
CA LEU A 296 23.85 -23.53 6.21
C LEU A 296 23.01 -22.36 6.75
N LEU A 297 22.06 -21.85 5.97
CA LEU A 297 21.28 -20.66 6.35
C LEU A 297 20.07 -20.98 7.22
N LYS A 298 19.52 -22.19 7.15
CA LYS A 298 18.47 -22.66 8.06
C LYS A 298 18.98 -22.68 9.51
N ASN A 299 18.05 -22.58 10.45
CA ASN A 299 18.34 -22.84 11.86
C ASN A 299 18.58 -24.33 12.03
N GLU A 300 19.54 -24.68 12.86
CA GLU A 300 19.95 -26.07 13.07
C GLU A 300 18.78 -26.93 13.60
N ASP A 301 17.97 -26.41 14.53
CA ASP A 301 16.78 -27.05 15.08
C ASP A 301 15.60 -27.21 14.07
N SER A 302 15.70 -26.62 12.90
CA SER A 302 14.70 -26.71 11.82
C SER A 302 15.13 -27.59 10.65
N LEU A 303 16.27 -28.26 10.77
CA LEU A 303 16.76 -29.21 9.76
C LEU A 303 16.09 -30.57 9.99
N ASP A 304 15.80 -31.27 8.88
CA ASP A 304 15.47 -32.69 8.89
C ASP A 304 16.74 -33.53 9.04
N GLU A 305 16.62 -34.84 9.26
CA GLU A 305 17.76 -35.76 9.47
C GLU A 305 18.81 -35.64 8.35
N ARG A 306 18.37 -35.62 7.10
CA ARG A 306 19.26 -35.46 5.94
C ARG A 306 19.96 -34.09 5.93
N GLY A 307 19.26 -33.03 6.33
CA GLY A 307 19.81 -31.67 6.45
C GLY A 307 20.86 -31.59 7.57
N ALA A 308 20.66 -32.30 8.68
CA ALA A 308 21.61 -32.38 9.77
C ALA A 308 22.89 -33.14 9.36
N GLU A 309 22.76 -34.29 8.68
CA GLU A 309 23.92 -35.01 8.11
C GLU A 309 24.69 -34.15 7.12
N ASP A 310 23.98 -33.46 6.22
CA ASP A 310 24.62 -32.54 5.27
C ASP A 310 25.37 -31.42 5.98
N LEU A 311 24.81 -30.87 7.05
CA LEU A 311 25.45 -29.82 7.85
C LEU A 311 26.74 -30.30 8.50
N GLU A 312 26.76 -31.52 9.09
CA GLU A 312 27.94 -32.10 9.68
C GLU A 312 29.06 -32.33 8.65
N ARG A 313 28.70 -32.84 7.47
CA ARG A 313 29.68 -32.99 6.36
C ARG A 313 30.28 -31.63 5.96
N ILE A 314 29.45 -30.58 5.83
CA ILE A 314 29.88 -29.23 5.47
C ILE A 314 30.80 -28.64 6.53
N ARG A 315 30.53 -28.84 7.81
CA ARG A 315 31.37 -28.40 8.94
C ARG A 315 32.72 -29.07 8.93
N ALA A 316 32.81 -30.36 8.55
CA ALA A 316 34.03 -31.10 8.46
C ALA A 316 34.96 -30.67 7.30
N ILE A 317 34.40 -30.02 6.24
CA ILE A 317 35.17 -29.54 5.09
C ILE A 317 36.13 -28.41 5.47
N SER A 318 35.73 -27.51 6.38
CA SER A 318 36.49 -26.31 6.70
C SER A 318 36.14 -25.77 8.10
N SER A 319 37.19 -25.48 8.88
CA SER A 319 37.06 -24.78 10.16
C SER A 319 36.34 -23.45 10.02
N ASP A 320 36.62 -22.68 8.95
CA ASP A 320 35.98 -21.39 8.68
C ASP A 320 34.46 -21.53 8.51
N LEU A 321 33.98 -22.60 7.86
CA LEU A 321 32.57 -22.88 7.68
C LEU A 321 31.89 -23.28 9.01
N ASN A 322 32.58 -24.11 9.78
CA ASN A 322 32.12 -24.53 11.11
C ASN A 322 31.96 -23.29 12.02
N ASP A 323 32.99 -22.45 12.11
CA ASP A 323 33.01 -21.26 12.94
C ASP A 323 31.93 -20.27 12.52
N ALA A 324 31.77 -20.04 11.23
CA ALA A 324 30.76 -19.16 10.71
C ALA A 324 29.34 -19.65 11.00
N HIS A 325 29.09 -20.96 10.89
CA HIS A 325 27.79 -21.54 11.24
C HIS A 325 27.54 -21.50 12.75
N MET A 326 28.50 -21.88 13.58
CA MET A 326 28.37 -21.81 15.04
C MET A 326 28.10 -20.37 15.51
N LEU A 327 28.81 -19.40 14.98
CA LEU A 327 28.58 -17.98 15.32
C LEU A 327 27.23 -17.48 14.82
N LYS A 328 26.72 -17.95 13.68
CA LYS A 328 25.33 -17.65 13.25
C LYS A 328 24.31 -18.16 14.27
N GLU A 329 24.43 -19.41 14.69
CA GLU A 329 23.51 -19.99 15.70
C GLU A 329 23.65 -19.29 17.06
N ARG A 330 24.88 -18.98 17.49
CA ARG A 330 25.11 -18.25 18.74
C ARG A 330 24.49 -16.85 18.71
N LEU A 331 24.57 -16.14 17.58
CA LEU A 331 23.91 -14.84 17.43
C LEU A 331 22.37 -14.97 17.56
N ARG A 332 21.79 -16.03 16.98
CA ARG A 332 20.36 -16.34 17.12
C ARG A 332 19.97 -16.60 18.59
N LEU A 333 20.79 -17.39 19.29
CA LEU A 333 20.56 -17.72 20.70
C LEU A 333 20.62 -16.50 21.60
N ILE A 334 21.50 -15.53 21.36
CA ILE A 334 21.53 -14.26 22.11
C ILE A 334 20.17 -13.57 22.10
N TYR A 335 19.50 -13.53 20.96
CA TYR A 335 18.16 -12.93 20.85
C TYR A 335 17.05 -13.77 21.52
N ALA A 336 17.28 -15.06 21.73
CA ALA A 336 16.33 -15.96 22.39
C ALA A 336 16.50 -15.99 23.91
N THR A 337 17.73 -15.82 24.41
CA THR A 337 18.07 -16.09 25.81
C THR A 337 18.44 -14.87 26.64
N ALA A 338 18.91 -13.79 26.02
CA ALA A 338 19.28 -12.58 26.76
C ALA A 338 18.07 -11.98 27.50
N LYS A 339 18.23 -11.78 28.80
CA LYS A 339 17.16 -11.34 29.73
C LYS A 339 16.84 -9.86 29.58
N ASP A 340 17.87 -9.04 29.34
CA ASP A 340 17.77 -7.59 29.24
C ASP A 340 18.88 -7.02 28.35
N GLY A 341 18.93 -5.69 28.22
CA GLY A 341 19.91 -5.01 27.37
C GLY A 341 21.35 -5.12 27.90
N PHE A 342 21.57 -5.28 29.20
CA PHE A 342 22.92 -5.45 29.75
C PHE A 342 23.44 -6.87 29.48
N ASP A 343 22.63 -7.87 29.74
CA ASP A 343 22.95 -9.27 29.43
C ASP A 343 23.24 -9.43 27.94
N ALA A 344 22.37 -8.89 27.08
CA ALA A 344 22.58 -8.87 25.62
C ALA A 344 23.91 -8.18 25.22
N TYR A 345 24.26 -7.06 25.90
CA TYR A 345 25.53 -6.38 25.65
C TYR A 345 26.73 -7.27 25.97
N CYS A 346 26.72 -7.95 27.13
CA CYS A 346 27.78 -8.86 27.51
C CYS A 346 27.93 -10.03 26.54
N LEU A 347 26.83 -10.65 26.17
CA LEU A 347 26.78 -11.76 25.21
C LEU A 347 27.26 -11.34 23.80
N LEU A 348 26.80 -10.18 23.31
CA LEU A 348 27.24 -9.65 22.00
C LEU A 348 28.72 -9.25 22.00
N ARG A 349 29.22 -8.71 23.12
CA ARG A 349 30.65 -8.40 23.25
C ARG A 349 31.48 -9.66 23.19
N GLY A 350 31.11 -10.72 23.93
CA GLY A 350 31.75 -12.04 23.86
C GLY A 350 31.68 -12.66 22.47
N TRP A 351 30.53 -12.53 21.80
CA TRP A 351 30.37 -12.98 20.41
C TRP A 351 31.35 -12.27 19.47
N CYS A 352 31.49 -10.96 19.59
CA CYS A 352 32.43 -10.17 18.77
C CYS A 352 33.87 -10.60 19.00
N SER A 353 34.28 -10.80 20.28
CA SER A 353 35.64 -11.25 20.59
C SER A 353 35.93 -12.64 20.03
N THR A 354 34.97 -13.58 20.11
CA THR A 354 35.10 -14.91 19.50
C THR A 354 35.22 -14.78 17.97
N ALA A 355 34.37 -13.97 17.33
CA ALA A 355 34.38 -13.79 15.88
C ALA A 355 35.69 -13.17 15.37
N GLU A 356 36.32 -12.28 16.14
CA GLU A 356 37.62 -11.69 15.82
C GLU A 356 38.79 -12.68 16.00
N ALA A 357 38.63 -13.62 16.94
CA ALA A 357 39.64 -14.65 17.22
C ALA A 357 39.66 -15.84 16.20
N THR A 358 38.69 -15.94 15.30
CA THR A 358 38.62 -16.99 14.27
C THR A 358 39.52 -16.75 13.07
N ASP A 359 40.10 -15.56 12.94
CA ASP A 359 40.85 -15.10 11.75
C ASP A 359 40.07 -15.17 10.40
N VAL A 360 38.72 -15.34 10.48
CA VAL A 360 37.81 -15.32 9.33
C VAL A 360 37.40 -13.89 9.01
N PRO A 361 37.82 -13.32 7.86
CA PRO A 361 37.60 -11.89 7.55
C PRO A 361 36.12 -11.46 7.57
N GLU A 362 35.24 -12.35 7.11
CA GLU A 362 33.79 -12.10 7.05
C GLU A 362 33.19 -11.99 8.46
N LEU A 363 33.68 -12.76 9.44
CA LEU A 363 33.25 -12.76 10.82
C LEU A 363 33.78 -11.54 11.57
N ALA A 364 35.05 -11.18 11.36
CA ALA A 364 35.63 -9.94 11.88
C ALA A 364 34.88 -8.70 11.37
N ALA A 365 34.51 -8.69 10.07
CA ALA A 365 33.68 -7.63 9.50
C ALA A 365 32.26 -7.56 10.12
N MET A 366 31.69 -8.71 10.48
CA MET A 366 30.41 -8.76 11.19
C MET A 366 30.55 -8.22 12.63
N ALA A 367 31.61 -8.59 13.35
CA ALA A 367 31.91 -8.06 14.68
C ALA A 367 32.05 -6.54 14.65
N LYS A 368 32.77 -5.98 13.67
CA LYS A 368 32.87 -4.53 13.47
C LYS A 368 31.48 -3.88 13.24
N THR A 369 30.63 -4.54 12.45
CA THR A 369 29.25 -4.06 12.22
C THR A 369 28.44 -4.04 13.51
N ILE A 370 28.49 -5.11 14.31
CA ILE A 370 27.79 -5.17 15.61
C ILE A 370 28.30 -4.09 16.56
N ARG A 371 29.62 -3.94 16.71
CA ARG A 371 30.22 -2.92 17.59
C ARG A 371 29.81 -1.50 17.20
N SER A 372 29.81 -1.19 15.90
CA SER A 372 29.46 0.15 15.41
C SER A 372 27.97 0.48 15.60
N HIS A 373 27.10 -0.54 15.65
CA HIS A 373 25.65 -0.37 15.76
C HIS A 373 25.09 -0.83 17.10
N ILE A 374 25.96 -1.13 18.08
CA ILE A 374 25.59 -1.79 19.36
C ILE A 374 24.44 -1.07 20.08
N LYS A 375 24.47 0.27 20.17
CA LYS A 375 23.42 1.05 20.84
C LYS A 375 22.03 0.78 20.27
N GLY A 376 21.89 0.82 18.95
CA GLY A 376 20.60 0.56 18.30
C GLY A 376 20.19 -0.92 18.29
N ILE A 377 21.16 -1.85 18.32
CA ILE A 377 20.88 -3.27 18.47
C ILE A 377 20.31 -3.56 19.86
N LEU A 378 20.86 -2.95 20.89
CA LEU A 378 20.36 -3.10 22.28
C LEU A 378 18.99 -2.44 22.50
N GLY A 379 18.57 -1.53 21.64
CA GLY A 379 17.21 -0.95 21.64
C GLY A 379 16.12 -2.02 21.59
N TYR A 380 16.37 -3.17 20.96
CA TYR A 380 15.44 -4.30 20.93
C TYR A 380 15.01 -4.72 22.36
N TRP A 381 15.95 -4.96 23.26
CA TRP A 381 15.65 -5.37 24.64
C TRP A 381 15.10 -4.24 25.50
N LYS A 382 15.59 -3.02 25.32
CA LYS A 382 15.09 -1.84 26.04
C LYS A 382 13.62 -1.54 25.79
N LEU A 383 13.12 -1.87 24.61
CA LEU A 383 11.74 -1.61 24.19
C LEU A 383 10.87 -2.90 24.14
N GLY A 384 11.23 -3.90 24.93
CA GLY A 384 10.42 -5.10 25.09
C GLY A 384 10.25 -5.92 23.81
N GLY A 385 11.28 -5.97 22.96
CA GLY A 385 11.26 -6.75 21.72
C GLY A 385 10.72 -6.00 20.51
N ALA A 386 10.77 -4.68 20.51
CA ALA A 386 10.34 -3.88 19.35
C ALA A 386 11.11 -4.28 18.08
N THR A 387 10.37 -4.72 17.07
CA THR A 387 10.92 -5.18 15.79
C THR A 387 10.23 -4.53 14.60
N ASN A 388 10.86 -4.66 13.44
CA ASN A 388 10.26 -4.29 12.15
C ASN A 388 9.54 -5.48 11.48
N ALA A 389 9.29 -6.59 12.20
CA ALA A 389 8.72 -7.82 11.64
C ALA A 389 7.37 -7.58 10.93
N SER A 390 6.53 -6.68 11.45
CA SER A 390 5.28 -6.30 10.80
C SER A 390 5.49 -5.63 9.44
N MET A 391 6.68 -5.08 9.18
CA MET A 391 7.01 -4.40 7.92
C MET A 391 7.31 -5.41 6.81
N GLU A 392 7.93 -6.54 7.10
CA GLU A 392 8.17 -7.58 6.10
C GLU A 392 6.86 -8.13 5.53
N GLY A 393 5.91 -8.48 6.41
CA GLY A 393 4.57 -8.88 6.00
C GLY A 393 3.84 -7.77 5.21
N PHE A 394 4.04 -6.52 5.58
CA PHE A 394 3.47 -5.38 4.86
C PHE A 394 4.11 -5.19 3.48
N ASN A 395 5.42 -5.34 3.38
CA ASN A 395 6.14 -5.31 2.10
C ASN A 395 5.68 -6.43 1.15
N ALA A 396 5.36 -7.62 1.69
CA ALA A 396 4.75 -8.70 0.90
C ALA A 396 3.37 -8.30 0.36
N LYS A 397 2.52 -7.63 1.16
CA LYS A 397 1.23 -7.10 0.70
C LYS A 397 1.40 -6.05 -0.42
N ILE A 398 2.41 -5.18 -0.34
CA ILE A 398 2.70 -4.21 -1.40
C ILE A 398 3.15 -4.92 -2.69
N ARG A 399 4.01 -5.94 -2.59
CA ARG A 399 4.41 -6.74 -3.78
C ARG A 399 3.20 -7.41 -4.42
N TRP A 400 2.29 -7.95 -3.61
CA TRP A 400 1.05 -8.52 -4.08
C TRP A 400 0.17 -7.48 -4.78
N LEU A 401 -0.01 -6.30 -4.20
CA LEU A 401 -0.74 -5.18 -4.80
C LEU A 401 -0.17 -4.79 -6.18
N ILE A 402 1.16 -4.72 -6.30
CA ILE A 402 1.83 -4.42 -7.56
C ILE A 402 1.57 -5.52 -8.59
N LYS A 403 1.65 -6.78 -8.17
CA LYS A 403 1.42 -7.95 -9.05
C LYS A 403 -0.02 -7.98 -9.56
N GLN A 404 -1.01 -7.79 -8.69
CA GLN A 404 -2.43 -7.74 -9.08
C GLN A 404 -2.76 -6.61 -10.05
N ALA A 405 -2.07 -5.46 -9.93
CA ALA A 405 -2.30 -4.31 -10.79
C ALA A 405 -1.43 -4.31 -12.06
N TYR A 406 -0.62 -5.36 -12.30
CA TYR A 406 0.39 -5.38 -13.37
C TYR A 406 1.31 -4.14 -13.37
N GLY A 407 1.56 -3.60 -12.17
CA GLY A 407 2.34 -2.39 -11.95
C GLY A 407 1.51 -1.10 -11.85
N PHE A 408 2.18 -0.02 -11.46
CA PHE A 408 1.59 1.31 -11.30
C PHE A 408 2.37 2.37 -12.06
N ARG A 409 1.71 3.07 -13.00
CA ARG A 409 2.28 4.26 -13.66
C ARG A 409 2.03 5.53 -12.86
N ASP A 410 0.89 5.61 -12.17
CA ASP A 410 0.46 6.77 -11.36
C ASP A 410 0.92 6.59 -9.91
N PHE A 411 2.05 7.21 -9.55
CA PHE A 411 2.60 7.10 -8.20
C PHE A 411 1.67 7.68 -7.12
N LYS A 412 0.94 8.75 -7.42
CA LYS A 412 0.00 9.34 -6.44
C LYS A 412 -1.10 8.35 -6.08
N TYR A 413 -1.63 7.65 -7.07
CA TYR A 413 -2.62 6.59 -6.85
C TYR A 413 -2.02 5.38 -6.13
N PHE A 414 -0.82 4.92 -6.54
CA PHE A 414 -0.10 3.83 -5.87
C PHE A 414 0.14 4.12 -4.38
N ARG A 415 0.61 5.33 -4.07
CA ARG A 415 0.78 5.80 -2.70
C ARG A 415 -0.52 5.70 -1.90
N LEU A 416 -1.64 6.14 -2.44
CA LEU A 416 -2.94 6.07 -1.79
C LEU A 416 -3.41 4.63 -1.55
N LYS A 417 -3.14 3.72 -2.49
CA LYS A 417 -3.43 2.29 -2.32
C LYS A 417 -2.59 1.69 -1.18
N ILE A 418 -1.33 2.10 -1.02
CA ILE A 418 -0.49 1.65 0.10
C ILE A 418 -1.05 2.15 1.43
N PHE A 419 -1.50 3.40 1.51
CA PHE A 419 -2.15 3.91 2.74
C PHE A 419 -3.40 3.13 3.12
N ASP A 420 -4.12 2.60 2.15
CA ASP A 420 -5.38 1.88 2.36
C ASP A 420 -5.18 0.38 2.68
N LEU A 421 -4.00 -0.19 2.45
CA LEU A 421 -3.71 -1.60 2.71
C LEU A 421 -4.01 -2.07 4.14
N PRO A 422 -3.70 -1.31 5.22
CA PRO A 422 -4.03 -1.75 6.58
C PRO A 422 -5.53 -1.87 6.84
N SER A 423 -6.34 -1.01 6.21
CA SER A 423 -7.81 -1.00 6.39
C SER A 423 -8.53 -2.02 5.51
N THR A 424 -7.86 -2.58 4.51
CA THR A 424 -8.40 -3.65 3.65
C THR A 424 -8.08 -5.04 4.17
N ASP A 425 -7.40 -5.16 5.30
CA ASP A 425 -7.13 -6.44 5.93
C ASP A 425 -8.44 -7.02 6.51
N ILE A 426 -8.88 -8.15 5.95
CA ILE A 426 -10.11 -8.84 6.36
C ILE A 426 -10.12 -9.16 7.85
N ARG A 427 -8.94 -9.44 8.44
CA ARG A 427 -8.79 -9.71 9.88
C ARG A 427 -9.12 -8.52 10.78
N LYS A 428 -9.10 -7.29 10.25
CA LYS A 428 -9.48 -6.08 10.99
C LYS A 428 -10.96 -5.70 10.80
N ARG A 429 -11.71 -6.48 10.00
CA ARG A 429 -13.14 -6.28 9.75
C ARG A 429 -14.02 -7.20 10.60
N LEU A 430 -13.43 -8.22 11.23
CA LEU A 430 -14.04 -9.11 12.23
C LEU A 430 -13.61 -8.65 13.62
#